data_9b595887062c7c24a2752dcaad18579b
#
_entry.id   9b595887062c7c24a2752dcaad18579b
#
_cell.length_a   1.000
_cell.length_b   1.000
_cell.length_c   1.000
_cell.angle_alpha   90.00
_cell.angle_beta   90.00
_cell.angle_gamma   90.00
#
_symmetry.space_group_name_H-M   'P 1'
#
loop_
_entity.id
_entity.type
_entity.pdbx_description
1 polymer ?
#
loop_
_entity_poly.entity_id
_entity_poly.type
_entity_poly.pdbx_seq_one_letter_code
_entity_poly.pdbx_strand_id
1 'polypeptide(L)'
;MTKLAIMSDLHIDLNQFGDFEINTLIDTLKEQNISHLHLDGDISNHFYDISYPFLDKMSAYFDVTYNLGNHDMLDLDDTIINQLDFQVIPLGKKTLLAFHGWYDYSFSPEKSAEETLKFKNMFWFDRRLNRHLSDKELTQQAAQELEHVLATIDTDVIASLHFVPHHRFTLQHERFKPFNAFLGSQVFHDIFKKYQVNDVVFGHTHHSITAQQIDHVTYHARPLGYIREWDLTIDYVNQHPELNPQNTWNLSKRYNIVKKLDDFNDYKRQNLAKEFQKSMTIFDF
;
A
#
# COMPACT_ATOMS: atom_id res chain seq x y z
N MET A 1 15.95 3.98 -21.17
CA MET A 1 14.57 3.76 -20.73
C MET A 1 14.46 4.24 -19.32
N THR A 2 13.49 5.07 -19.04
CA THR A 2 13.19 5.58 -17.72
C THR A 2 12.38 4.52 -16.97
N LYS A 3 12.65 4.31 -15.68
CA LYS A 3 11.95 3.29 -14.89
C LYS A 3 11.18 3.91 -13.74
N LEU A 4 9.93 3.51 -13.60
CA LEU A 4 9.08 3.79 -12.46
C LEU A 4 9.10 2.58 -11.51
N ALA A 5 9.39 2.82 -10.22
CA ALA A 5 9.08 1.87 -9.16
C ALA A 5 7.86 2.36 -8.37
N ILE A 6 6.89 1.48 -8.16
CA ILE A 6 5.76 1.73 -7.26
C ILE A 6 5.93 0.85 -6.03
N MET A 7 5.90 1.46 -4.84
CA MET A 7 5.97 0.80 -3.54
C MET A 7 4.84 1.28 -2.65
N SER A 8 4.33 0.44 -1.76
CA SER A 8 3.28 0.79 -0.80
C SER A 8 3.58 0.25 0.59
N ASP A 9 2.85 0.76 1.56
CA ASP A 9 2.83 0.24 2.95
C ASP A 9 4.23 0.24 3.59
N LEU A 10 4.99 1.32 3.41
CA LEU A 10 6.34 1.43 3.98
C LEU A 10 6.33 1.54 5.50
N HIS A 11 5.30 2.18 6.08
CA HIS A 11 5.14 2.35 7.53
C HIS A 11 6.46 2.69 8.23
N ILE A 12 7.18 3.70 7.73
CA ILE A 12 8.56 4.00 8.12
C ILE A 12 8.72 4.31 9.60
N ASP A 13 7.67 4.85 10.25
CA ASP A 13 7.58 5.07 11.68
C ASP A 13 7.47 3.75 12.46
N LEU A 14 6.54 2.87 12.07
CA LEU A 14 6.28 1.60 12.72
C LEU A 14 7.39 0.58 12.47
N ASN A 15 8.00 0.62 11.30
CA ASN A 15 9.14 -0.20 10.90
C ASN A 15 10.49 0.37 11.37
N GLN A 16 10.46 1.54 12.04
CA GLN A 16 11.64 2.20 12.63
C GLN A 16 12.75 2.44 11.61
N PHE A 17 12.41 3.02 10.45
CA PHE A 17 13.42 3.38 9.46
C PHE A 17 14.37 4.45 10.03
N GLY A 18 15.64 4.11 10.09
CA GLY A 18 16.75 5.03 10.35
C GLY A 18 17.55 5.27 9.08
N ASP A 19 18.70 5.90 9.24
CA ASP A 19 19.58 6.18 8.10
C ASP A 19 20.02 4.93 7.35
N PHE A 20 20.18 3.80 8.05
CA PHE A 20 20.57 2.55 7.42
C PHE A 20 19.48 2.05 6.47
N GLU A 21 18.23 1.99 6.91
CA GLU A 21 17.09 1.51 6.10
C GLU A 21 16.85 2.43 4.90
N ILE A 22 16.87 3.75 5.12
CA ILE A 22 16.67 4.75 4.05
C ILE A 22 17.80 4.69 3.02
N ASN A 23 19.06 4.62 3.45
CA ASN A 23 20.18 4.50 2.52
C ASN A 23 20.15 3.18 1.75
N THR A 24 19.82 2.08 2.41
CA THR A 24 19.63 0.78 1.74
C THR A 24 18.52 0.84 0.67
N LEU A 25 17.40 1.53 0.95
CA LEU A 25 16.34 1.74 -0.02
C LEU A 25 16.83 2.57 -1.22
N ILE A 26 17.52 3.68 -0.96
CA ILE A 26 18.09 4.53 -2.02
C ILE A 26 19.07 3.74 -2.90
N ASP A 27 19.97 2.98 -2.30
CA ASP A 27 20.95 2.19 -3.04
C ASP A 27 20.26 1.08 -3.85
N THR A 28 19.25 0.41 -3.28
CA THR A 28 18.46 -0.60 -3.97
C THR A 28 17.73 -0.03 -5.19
N LEU A 29 17.12 1.15 -5.07
CA LEU A 29 16.45 1.83 -6.19
C LEU A 29 17.45 2.24 -7.29
N LYS A 30 18.63 2.74 -6.91
CA LYS A 30 19.72 3.08 -7.86
C LYS A 30 20.22 1.84 -8.60
N GLU A 31 20.44 0.73 -7.92
CA GLU A 31 20.87 -0.55 -8.53
C GLU A 31 19.84 -1.06 -9.55
N GLN A 32 18.55 -0.82 -9.33
CA GLN A 32 17.48 -1.15 -10.27
C GLN A 32 17.36 -0.12 -11.42
N ASN A 33 18.16 0.95 -11.41
CA ASN A 33 18.11 2.08 -12.35
C ASN A 33 16.74 2.80 -12.35
N ILE A 34 16.14 2.92 -11.15
CA ILE A 34 14.90 3.66 -11.00
C ILE A 34 15.19 5.16 -11.13
N SER A 35 14.37 5.86 -11.89
CA SER A 35 14.42 7.32 -12.02
C SER A 35 13.20 7.99 -11.39
N HIS A 36 12.06 7.29 -11.35
CA HIS A 36 10.84 7.77 -10.73
C HIS A 36 10.39 6.77 -9.65
N LEU A 37 10.21 7.26 -8.44
CA LEU A 37 9.63 6.51 -7.33
C LEU A 37 8.22 7.02 -7.06
N HIS A 38 7.23 6.13 -7.13
CA HIS A 38 5.88 6.42 -6.67
C HIS A 38 5.57 5.63 -5.40
N LEU A 39 5.04 6.33 -4.38
CA LEU A 39 4.63 5.72 -3.12
C LEU A 39 3.11 5.64 -3.05
N ASP A 40 2.59 4.41 -3.06
CA ASP A 40 1.16 4.10 -3.09
C ASP A 40 0.57 3.97 -1.67
N GLY A 41 0.75 5.03 -0.89
CA GLY A 41 0.15 5.18 0.44
C GLY A 41 0.82 4.38 1.57
N ASP A 42 0.36 4.69 2.77
CA ASP A 42 0.82 4.13 4.05
C ASP A 42 2.34 4.30 4.24
N ILE A 43 2.81 5.54 4.01
CA ILE A 43 4.21 5.93 4.24
C ILE A 43 4.46 5.98 5.74
N SER A 44 3.62 6.70 6.52
CA SER A 44 3.67 6.73 7.99
C SER A 44 2.36 7.20 8.61
N ASN A 45 2.26 7.14 9.97
CA ASN A 45 1.14 7.74 10.74
C ASN A 45 1.29 9.24 10.97
N HIS A 46 2.38 9.87 10.52
CA HIS A 46 2.73 11.26 10.82
C HIS A 46 3.19 11.94 9.53
N PHE A 47 2.23 12.48 8.77
CA PHE A 47 2.51 12.99 7.43
C PHE A 47 3.53 14.14 7.47
N TYR A 48 3.30 15.16 8.30
CA TYR A 48 4.18 16.34 8.34
C TYR A 48 5.53 16.05 8.98
N ASP A 49 5.55 15.27 10.06
CA ASP A 49 6.76 15.10 10.88
C ASP A 49 7.66 13.97 10.36
N ILE A 50 7.10 13.00 9.62
CA ILE A 50 7.82 11.80 9.19
C ILE A 50 7.73 11.58 7.68
N SER A 51 6.52 11.53 7.09
CA SER A 51 6.38 11.25 5.65
C SER A 51 6.98 12.37 4.81
N TYR A 52 6.68 13.62 5.11
CA TYR A 52 7.17 14.75 4.33
C TYR A 52 8.71 14.89 4.32
N PRO A 53 9.44 14.84 5.48
CA PRO A 53 10.89 14.79 5.47
C PRO A 53 11.50 13.60 4.74
N PHE A 54 10.85 12.44 4.78
CA PHE A 54 11.27 11.27 4.03
C PHE A 54 11.10 11.48 2.52
N LEU A 55 9.97 12.00 2.07
CA LEU A 55 9.71 12.34 0.66
C LEU A 55 10.74 13.36 0.14
N ASP A 56 11.02 14.41 0.92
CA ASP A 56 12.03 15.41 0.59
C ASP A 56 13.43 14.78 0.43
N LYS A 57 13.82 13.91 1.36
CA LYS A 57 15.09 13.16 1.28
C LYS A 57 15.15 12.27 0.03
N MET A 58 14.07 11.58 -0.33
CA MET A 58 14.02 10.74 -1.53
C MET A 58 14.06 11.57 -2.81
N SER A 59 13.45 12.76 -2.82
CA SER A 59 13.43 13.70 -3.96
C SER A 59 14.81 14.25 -4.33
N ALA A 60 15.79 14.14 -3.44
CA ALA A 60 17.18 14.45 -3.77
C ALA A 60 17.82 13.43 -4.76
N TYR A 61 17.20 12.27 -4.96
CA TYR A 61 17.75 11.18 -5.76
C TYR A 61 16.85 10.73 -6.90
N PHE A 62 15.53 10.92 -6.79
CA PHE A 62 14.53 10.42 -7.72
C PHE A 62 13.45 11.47 -7.99
N ASP A 63 12.76 11.37 -9.13
CA ASP A 63 11.46 12.01 -9.27
C ASP A 63 10.49 11.27 -8.32
N VAL A 64 9.93 11.97 -7.32
CA VAL A 64 9.07 11.34 -6.30
C VAL A 64 7.64 11.84 -6.44
N THR A 65 6.73 10.88 -6.52
CA THR A 65 5.28 11.12 -6.44
C THR A 65 4.64 10.17 -5.43
N TYR A 66 3.45 10.48 -4.95
CA TYR A 66 2.76 9.62 -3.98
C TYR A 66 1.26 9.87 -4.01
N ASN A 67 0.49 8.91 -3.56
CA ASN A 67 -0.87 9.09 -3.08
C ASN A 67 -0.94 8.70 -1.59
N LEU A 68 -2.02 9.05 -0.92
CA LEU A 68 -2.20 8.75 0.49
C LEU A 68 -2.76 7.34 0.68
N GLY A 69 -2.32 6.66 1.75
CA GLY A 69 -3.02 5.55 2.36
C GLY A 69 -3.80 6.03 3.59
N ASN A 70 -4.55 5.14 4.23
CA ASN A 70 -5.33 5.49 5.41
C ASN A 70 -4.46 5.88 6.61
N HIS A 71 -3.25 5.36 6.72
CA HIS A 71 -2.32 5.74 7.78
C HIS A 71 -1.80 7.16 7.62
N ASP A 72 -1.52 7.60 6.39
CA ASP A 72 -1.04 8.96 6.10
C ASP A 72 -2.08 10.03 6.43
N MET A 73 -3.38 9.68 6.42
CA MET A 73 -4.49 10.60 6.66
C MET A 73 -4.71 10.95 8.14
N LEU A 74 -3.98 10.32 9.07
CA LEU A 74 -4.27 10.41 10.50
C LEU A 74 -4.15 11.84 11.06
N ASP A 75 -3.22 12.62 10.58
CA ASP A 75 -2.96 14.01 10.98
C ASP A 75 -3.30 15.05 9.90
N LEU A 76 -4.06 14.62 8.86
CA LEU A 76 -4.54 15.47 7.79
C LEU A 76 -6.04 15.76 7.92
N ASP A 77 -6.45 16.95 7.49
CA ASP A 77 -7.87 17.26 7.29
C ASP A 77 -8.34 16.91 5.86
N ASP A 78 -9.67 16.84 5.66
CA ASP A 78 -10.26 16.48 4.38
C ASP A 78 -9.87 17.44 3.23
N THR A 79 -9.56 18.71 3.53
CA THR A 79 -9.14 19.67 2.50
C THR A 79 -7.79 19.28 1.93
N ILE A 80 -6.84 18.94 2.79
CA ILE A 80 -5.49 18.51 2.39
C ILE A 80 -5.56 17.13 1.70
N ILE A 81 -6.33 16.19 2.26
CA ILE A 81 -6.52 14.87 1.65
C ILE A 81 -7.02 15.01 0.21
N ASN A 82 -8.07 15.83 -0.01
CA ASN A 82 -8.64 16.04 -1.35
C ASN A 82 -7.68 16.77 -2.30
N GLN A 83 -6.82 17.67 -1.80
CA GLN A 83 -5.80 18.35 -2.63
C GLN A 83 -4.68 17.41 -3.10
N LEU A 84 -4.39 16.38 -2.33
CA LEU A 84 -3.34 15.41 -2.62
C LEU A 84 -3.84 14.19 -3.40
N ASP A 85 -5.16 14.11 -3.65
CA ASP A 85 -5.77 13.00 -4.36
C ASP A 85 -5.82 13.22 -5.89
N PHE A 86 -6.08 12.16 -6.66
CA PHE A 86 -6.25 12.19 -8.12
C PHE A 86 -5.15 12.92 -8.90
N GLN A 87 -3.91 12.49 -8.67
CA GLN A 87 -2.77 13.02 -9.41
C GLN A 87 -2.64 12.35 -10.79
N VAL A 88 -2.56 13.17 -11.84
CA VAL A 88 -2.34 12.72 -13.23
C VAL A 88 -0.91 13.06 -13.63
N ILE A 89 -0.05 12.05 -13.75
CA ILE A 89 1.38 12.19 -13.91
C ILE A 89 1.79 11.62 -15.27
N PRO A 90 2.23 12.48 -16.23
CA PRO A 90 2.68 12.01 -17.53
C PRO A 90 3.98 11.18 -17.43
N LEU A 91 4.00 10.01 -18.07
CA LEU A 91 5.13 9.09 -18.14
C LEU A 91 5.46 8.77 -19.61
N GLY A 92 5.95 9.75 -20.34
CA GLY A 92 6.20 9.59 -21.78
C GLY A 92 4.94 9.26 -22.58
N LYS A 93 4.76 8.00 -22.98
CA LYS A 93 3.57 7.53 -23.71
C LYS A 93 2.46 6.99 -22.82
N LYS A 94 2.72 6.90 -21.52
CA LYS A 94 1.77 6.41 -20.50
C LYS A 94 1.43 7.54 -19.53
N THR A 95 0.40 7.33 -18.75
CA THR A 95 0.03 8.20 -17.63
C THR A 95 -0.09 7.36 -16.36
N LEU A 96 0.54 7.81 -15.28
CA LEU A 96 0.26 7.30 -13.94
C LEU A 96 -0.89 8.12 -13.37
N LEU A 97 -2.01 7.45 -13.08
CA LEU A 97 -3.14 8.02 -12.34
C LEU A 97 -3.07 7.49 -10.91
N ALA A 98 -2.79 8.38 -9.97
CA ALA A 98 -2.59 8.04 -8.57
C ALA A 98 -3.68 8.65 -7.69
N PHE A 99 -4.34 7.83 -6.86
CA PHE A 99 -5.38 8.26 -5.94
C PHE A 99 -5.50 7.28 -4.77
N HIS A 100 -6.11 7.71 -3.66
CA HIS A 100 -6.15 6.82 -2.49
C HIS A 100 -7.19 5.69 -2.61
N GLY A 101 -8.34 5.92 -3.29
CA GLY A 101 -9.48 5.01 -3.25
C GLY A 101 -10.19 5.06 -1.88
N TRP A 102 -11.14 4.16 -1.64
CA TRP A 102 -11.78 3.95 -0.34
C TRP A 102 -12.59 2.65 -0.35
N TYR A 103 -13.36 2.37 0.71
CA TYR A 103 -14.18 1.17 0.86
C TYR A 103 -15.65 1.50 1.13
N ASP A 104 -16.56 0.62 0.66
CA ASP A 104 -18.01 0.78 0.75
C ASP A 104 -18.73 -0.41 1.40
N TYR A 105 -17.94 -1.33 1.97
CA TYR A 105 -18.38 -2.59 2.58
C TYR A 105 -18.83 -3.67 1.59
N SER A 106 -18.70 -3.45 0.28
CA SER A 106 -19.12 -4.40 -0.75
C SER A 106 -18.41 -5.76 -0.68
N PHE A 107 -17.21 -5.81 -0.08
CA PHE A 107 -16.47 -7.05 0.13
C PHE A 107 -16.90 -7.88 1.35
N SER A 108 -17.92 -7.44 2.09
CA SER A 108 -18.56 -8.15 3.22
C SER A 108 -20.08 -7.95 3.19
N PRO A 109 -20.76 -8.39 2.13
CA PRO A 109 -22.18 -8.10 1.91
C PRO A 109 -23.13 -8.80 2.90
N GLU A 110 -22.62 -9.77 3.66
CA GLU A 110 -23.39 -10.53 4.65
C GLU A 110 -23.72 -9.72 5.92
N LYS A 111 -23.08 -8.56 6.12
CA LYS A 111 -23.31 -7.68 7.27
C LYS A 111 -24.07 -6.44 6.87
N SER A 112 -24.95 -5.99 7.77
CA SER A 112 -25.56 -4.66 7.61
C SER A 112 -24.52 -3.55 7.73
N ALA A 113 -24.81 -2.37 7.18
CA ALA A 113 -23.93 -1.20 7.30
C ALA A 113 -23.73 -0.78 8.76
N GLU A 114 -24.77 -0.91 9.60
CA GLU A 114 -24.71 -0.60 11.03
C GLU A 114 -23.78 -1.55 11.79
N GLU A 115 -23.87 -2.87 11.56
CA GLU A 115 -22.99 -3.86 12.16
C GLU A 115 -21.54 -3.65 11.72
N THR A 116 -21.32 -3.33 10.46
CA THR A 116 -20.00 -3.05 9.92
C THR A 116 -19.39 -1.79 10.53
N LEU A 117 -20.16 -0.71 10.64
CA LEU A 117 -19.72 0.53 11.29
C LEU A 117 -19.39 0.31 12.77
N LYS A 118 -20.22 -0.46 13.49
CA LYS A 118 -19.93 -0.84 14.88
C LYS A 118 -18.63 -1.62 15.00
N PHE A 119 -18.38 -2.56 14.09
CA PHE A 119 -17.15 -3.34 14.05
C PHE A 119 -15.94 -2.44 13.70
N LYS A 120 -16.06 -1.52 12.73
CA LYS A 120 -15.05 -0.50 12.42
C LYS A 120 -14.65 0.26 13.69
N ASN A 121 -15.64 0.82 14.39
CA ASN A 121 -15.40 1.65 15.57
C ASN A 121 -14.78 0.88 16.75
N MET A 122 -14.90 -0.44 16.79
CA MET A 122 -14.27 -1.28 17.82
C MET A 122 -12.85 -1.70 17.46
N PHE A 123 -12.58 -2.03 16.21
CA PHE A 123 -11.39 -2.81 15.86
C PHE A 123 -10.55 -2.22 14.72
N TRP A 124 -11.14 -1.39 13.81
CA TRP A 124 -10.43 -0.96 12.63
C TRP A 124 -9.65 0.35 12.88
N PHE A 125 -8.50 0.49 12.21
CA PHE A 125 -7.63 1.66 12.37
C PHE A 125 -8.36 2.97 12.03
N ASP A 126 -9.14 2.97 10.94
CA ASP A 126 -9.76 4.17 10.36
C ASP A 126 -10.83 4.83 11.25
N ARG A 127 -11.23 4.19 12.38
CA ARG A 127 -12.02 4.87 13.43
C ARG A 127 -11.33 6.10 14.01
N ARG A 128 -10.01 6.22 13.79
CA ARG A 128 -9.19 7.34 14.27
C ARG A 128 -9.19 8.51 13.32
N LEU A 129 -9.61 8.30 12.07
CA LEU A 129 -9.66 9.32 11.04
C LEU A 129 -10.89 10.21 11.22
N ASN A 130 -10.69 11.51 11.02
CA ASN A 130 -11.77 12.49 11.09
C ASN A 130 -12.22 12.84 9.66
N ARG A 131 -13.05 11.97 9.07
CA ARG A 131 -13.62 12.20 7.73
C ARG A 131 -15.05 12.71 7.89
N HIS A 132 -15.42 13.74 7.12
CA HIS A 132 -16.73 14.38 7.20
C HIS A 132 -17.85 13.58 6.55
N LEU A 133 -17.53 12.70 5.64
CA LEU A 133 -18.49 11.84 4.92
C LEU A 133 -18.43 10.41 5.44
N SER A 134 -19.51 9.66 5.18
CA SER A 134 -19.50 8.21 5.43
C SER A 134 -18.59 7.48 4.44
N ASP A 135 -18.15 6.28 4.81
CA ASP A 135 -17.28 5.46 3.95
C ASP A 135 -17.88 5.23 2.54
N LYS A 136 -19.19 5.02 2.47
CA LYS A 136 -19.89 4.84 1.18
C LYS A 136 -19.91 6.12 0.34
N GLU A 137 -20.11 7.28 0.98
CA GLU A 137 -20.10 8.56 0.27
C GLU A 137 -18.70 8.88 -0.23
N LEU A 138 -17.65 8.62 0.57
CA LEU A 138 -16.25 8.78 0.14
C LEU A 138 -15.93 7.89 -1.06
N THR A 139 -16.33 6.61 -1.03
CA THR A 139 -16.12 5.69 -2.16
C THR A 139 -16.88 6.17 -3.40
N GLN A 140 -18.13 6.64 -3.23
CA GLN A 140 -18.93 7.13 -4.35
C GLN A 140 -18.31 8.37 -4.99
N GLN A 141 -17.79 9.31 -4.19
CA GLN A 141 -17.09 10.49 -4.70
C GLN A 141 -15.81 10.11 -5.44
N ALA A 142 -15.01 9.20 -4.85
CA ALA A 142 -13.80 8.71 -5.50
C ALA A 142 -14.10 7.99 -6.82
N ALA A 143 -15.18 7.22 -6.89
CA ALA A 143 -15.61 6.54 -8.12
C ALA A 143 -16.05 7.54 -9.21
N GLN A 144 -16.79 8.59 -8.84
CA GLN A 144 -17.22 9.62 -9.77
C GLN A 144 -16.03 10.42 -10.31
N GLU A 145 -15.09 10.79 -9.44
CA GLU A 145 -13.89 11.50 -9.85
C GLU A 145 -12.98 10.62 -10.72
N LEU A 146 -12.83 9.34 -10.40
CA LEU A 146 -12.10 8.38 -11.22
C LEU A 146 -12.66 8.31 -12.65
N GLU A 147 -13.98 8.23 -12.81
CA GLU A 147 -14.62 8.24 -14.13
C GLU A 147 -14.37 9.56 -14.88
N HIS A 148 -14.47 10.68 -14.15
CA HIS A 148 -14.24 11.99 -14.73
C HIS A 148 -12.80 12.13 -15.25
N VAL A 149 -11.82 11.77 -14.43
CA VAL A 149 -10.39 11.89 -14.79
C VAL A 149 -10.04 10.92 -15.93
N LEU A 150 -10.46 9.65 -15.85
CA LEU A 150 -10.19 8.67 -16.92
C LEU A 150 -10.80 9.07 -18.26
N ALA A 151 -11.93 9.75 -18.26
CA ALA A 151 -12.56 10.25 -19.51
C ALA A 151 -11.73 11.36 -20.19
N THR A 152 -10.75 11.96 -19.50
CA THR A 152 -9.87 13.02 -20.04
C THR A 152 -8.50 12.51 -20.49
N ILE A 153 -8.13 11.28 -20.14
CA ILE A 153 -6.82 10.69 -20.46
C ILE A 153 -6.93 9.90 -21.77
N ASP A 154 -6.06 10.19 -22.72
CA ASP A 154 -6.02 9.57 -24.05
C ASP A 154 -4.80 8.66 -24.26
N THR A 155 -4.02 8.42 -23.20
CA THR A 155 -2.84 7.57 -23.18
C THR A 155 -3.10 6.28 -22.41
N ASP A 156 -2.20 5.30 -22.53
CA ASP A 156 -2.23 4.10 -21.69
C ASP A 156 -2.07 4.48 -20.21
N VAL A 157 -2.97 3.97 -19.36
CA VAL A 157 -3.00 4.30 -17.95
C VAL A 157 -2.40 3.17 -17.10
N ILE A 158 -1.49 3.55 -16.20
CA ILE A 158 -1.14 2.78 -15.00
C ILE A 158 -1.89 3.46 -13.84
N ALA A 159 -2.84 2.76 -13.22
CA ALA A 159 -3.52 3.27 -12.03
C ALA A 159 -2.80 2.80 -10.76
N SER A 160 -2.55 3.71 -9.83
CA SER A 160 -2.05 3.41 -8.49
C SER A 160 -3.09 3.85 -7.48
N LEU A 161 -3.58 2.92 -6.67
CA LEU A 161 -4.53 3.22 -5.59
C LEU A 161 -4.22 2.38 -4.37
N HIS A 162 -4.29 3.01 -3.19
CA HIS A 162 -3.93 2.32 -1.96
C HIS A 162 -4.88 1.17 -1.60
N PHE A 163 -6.21 1.40 -1.67
CA PHE A 163 -7.21 0.40 -1.31
C PHE A 163 -7.43 -0.65 -2.41
N VAL A 164 -7.91 -1.83 -2.00
CA VAL A 164 -8.12 -2.99 -2.87
C VAL A 164 -9.23 -2.73 -3.89
N PRO A 165 -8.95 -2.89 -5.20
CA PRO A 165 -9.93 -2.60 -6.24
C PRO A 165 -10.86 -3.75 -6.60
N HIS A 166 -10.59 -4.99 -6.14
CA HIS A 166 -11.35 -6.16 -6.58
C HIS A 166 -11.47 -7.22 -5.48
N HIS A 167 -12.67 -7.81 -5.31
CA HIS A 167 -12.98 -8.78 -4.26
C HIS A 167 -12.10 -10.05 -4.27
N ARG A 168 -11.48 -10.39 -5.40
CA ARG A 168 -10.57 -11.55 -5.53
C ARG A 168 -9.34 -11.42 -4.65
N PHE A 169 -8.97 -10.22 -4.27
CA PHE A 169 -7.78 -9.91 -3.46
C PHE A 169 -8.11 -9.76 -1.96
N THR A 170 -9.31 -10.12 -1.55
CA THR A 170 -9.73 -10.10 -0.15
C THR A 170 -9.15 -11.26 0.66
N LEU A 171 -9.14 -11.09 1.98
CA LEU A 171 -8.62 -12.08 2.92
C LEU A 171 -9.52 -13.32 2.94
N GLN A 172 -8.92 -14.50 2.75
CA GLN A 172 -9.66 -15.77 2.62
C GLN A 172 -9.82 -16.51 3.95
N HIS A 173 -8.94 -16.23 4.92
CA HIS A 173 -8.98 -16.91 6.21
C HIS A 173 -10.17 -16.42 7.06
N GLU A 174 -10.99 -17.34 7.58
CA GLU A 174 -12.26 -17.06 8.29
C GLU A 174 -12.12 -16.02 9.40
N ARG A 175 -11.02 -16.05 10.15
CA ARG A 175 -10.75 -15.09 11.22
C ARG A 175 -10.61 -13.65 10.73
N PHE A 176 -10.14 -13.45 9.49
CA PHE A 176 -9.85 -12.15 8.91
C PHE A 176 -10.92 -11.66 7.93
N LYS A 177 -11.82 -12.53 7.47
CA LYS A 177 -12.94 -12.17 6.60
C LYS A 177 -13.74 -10.96 7.08
N PRO A 178 -14.02 -10.77 8.39
CA PRO A 178 -14.75 -9.59 8.85
C PRO A 178 -14.09 -8.25 8.51
N PHE A 179 -12.78 -8.24 8.27
CA PHE A 179 -12.04 -7.04 7.90
C PHE A 179 -12.13 -6.71 6.41
N ASN A 180 -12.62 -7.63 5.58
CA ASN A 180 -12.78 -7.40 4.14
C ASN A 180 -13.67 -6.19 3.82
N ALA A 181 -14.62 -5.86 4.71
CA ALA A 181 -15.47 -4.68 4.59
C ALA A 181 -14.68 -3.37 4.43
N PHE A 182 -13.43 -3.33 4.91
CA PHE A 182 -12.59 -2.13 4.97
C PHE A 182 -11.41 -2.17 3.99
N LEU A 183 -11.32 -3.20 3.15
CA LEU A 183 -10.18 -3.34 2.24
C LEU A 183 -10.31 -2.49 0.99
N GLY A 184 -11.52 -2.23 0.52
CA GLY A 184 -11.73 -1.48 -0.70
C GLY A 184 -13.11 -1.68 -1.30
N SER A 185 -13.23 -1.47 -2.62
CA SER A 185 -14.52 -1.57 -3.32
C SER A 185 -14.38 -2.14 -4.73
N GLN A 186 -15.36 -2.96 -5.10
CA GLN A 186 -15.49 -3.52 -6.46
C GLN A 186 -15.74 -2.45 -7.52
N VAL A 187 -16.29 -1.31 -7.15
CA VAL A 187 -16.61 -0.21 -8.09
C VAL A 187 -15.40 0.25 -8.88
N PHE A 188 -14.21 0.24 -8.27
CA PHE A 188 -12.98 0.67 -8.95
C PHE A 188 -12.60 -0.30 -10.09
N HIS A 189 -12.71 -1.62 -9.88
CA HIS A 189 -12.52 -2.59 -10.96
C HIS A 189 -13.49 -2.36 -12.12
N ASP A 190 -14.76 -2.15 -11.82
CA ASP A 190 -15.79 -1.95 -12.84
C ASP A 190 -15.50 -0.72 -13.71
N ILE A 191 -14.96 0.35 -13.09
CA ILE A 191 -14.52 1.56 -13.79
C ILE A 191 -13.25 1.28 -14.61
N PHE A 192 -12.22 0.63 -14.04
CA PHE A 192 -11.00 0.28 -14.78
C PHE A 192 -11.31 -0.57 -16.01
N LYS A 193 -12.21 -1.54 -15.86
CA LYS A 193 -12.71 -2.34 -16.98
C LYS A 193 -13.40 -1.50 -18.05
N LYS A 194 -14.28 -0.56 -17.66
CA LYS A 194 -15.02 0.32 -18.57
C LYS A 194 -14.08 1.21 -19.38
N TYR A 195 -13.05 1.76 -18.75
CA TYR A 195 -12.10 2.69 -19.38
C TYR A 195 -10.83 2.01 -19.91
N GLN A 196 -10.79 0.67 -19.92
CA GLN A 196 -9.69 -0.14 -20.48
C GLN A 196 -8.33 0.18 -19.87
N VAL A 197 -8.28 0.40 -18.55
CA VAL A 197 -7.03 0.55 -17.81
C VAL A 197 -6.25 -0.77 -17.88
N ASN A 198 -4.96 -0.70 -18.27
CA ASN A 198 -4.14 -1.89 -18.51
C ASN A 198 -3.53 -2.46 -17.23
N ASP A 199 -2.94 -1.59 -16.42
CA ASP A 199 -2.21 -1.96 -15.21
C ASP A 199 -2.75 -1.21 -14.00
N VAL A 200 -2.95 -1.94 -12.90
CA VAL A 200 -3.40 -1.41 -11.61
C VAL A 200 -2.48 -1.90 -10.51
N VAL A 201 -1.91 -0.98 -9.76
CA VAL A 201 -1.09 -1.28 -8.57
C VAL A 201 -1.89 -0.89 -7.32
N PHE A 202 -1.85 -1.72 -6.29
CA PHE A 202 -2.53 -1.44 -5.02
C PHE A 202 -1.78 -2.00 -3.81
N GLY A 203 -2.05 -1.44 -2.63
CA GLY A 203 -1.45 -1.80 -1.35
C GLY A 203 -2.45 -2.34 -0.33
N HIS A 204 -2.36 -1.82 0.91
CA HIS A 204 -3.30 -1.96 2.02
C HIS A 204 -3.43 -3.36 2.65
N THR A 205 -3.39 -4.43 1.87
CA THR A 205 -3.56 -5.79 2.41
C THR A 205 -2.31 -6.38 3.04
N HIS A 206 -1.14 -5.79 2.82
CA HIS A 206 0.17 -6.34 3.13
C HIS A 206 0.42 -7.75 2.55
N HIS A 207 -0.31 -8.10 1.48
CA HIS A 207 -0.17 -9.39 0.82
C HIS A 207 0.34 -9.20 -0.60
N SER A 208 1.56 -9.66 -0.85
CA SER A 208 2.11 -9.69 -2.20
C SER A 208 1.42 -10.74 -3.06
N ILE A 209 1.11 -10.37 -4.29
CA ILE A 209 0.55 -11.27 -5.30
C ILE A 209 1.45 -11.30 -6.53
N THR A 210 1.50 -12.44 -7.19
CA THR A 210 1.95 -12.47 -8.59
C THR A 210 0.93 -11.71 -9.43
N ALA A 211 1.40 -10.94 -10.42
CA ALA A 211 0.52 -10.20 -11.32
C ALA A 211 -0.63 -11.07 -11.86
N GLN A 212 -1.85 -10.61 -11.70
CA GLN A 212 -3.06 -11.33 -12.10
C GLN A 212 -3.89 -10.51 -13.06
N GLN A 213 -4.28 -11.12 -14.17
CA GLN A 213 -5.21 -10.50 -15.10
C GLN A 213 -6.66 -10.91 -14.75
N ILE A 214 -7.52 -9.92 -14.60
CA ILE A 214 -8.96 -10.08 -14.42
C ILE A 214 -9.64 -9.22 -15.48
N ASP A 215 -10.49 -9.84 -16.28
CA ASP A 215 -10.97 -9.27 -17.54
C ASP A 215 -9.77 -8.87 -18.41
N HIS A 216 -9.50 -7.61 -18.68
CA HIS A 216 -8.29 -7.17 -19.37
C HIS A 216 -7.34 -6.35 -18.48
N VAL A 217 -7.69 -6.13 -17.22
CA VAL A 217 -6.91 -5.35 -16.25
C VAL A 217 -5.89 -6.25 -15.57
N THR A 218 -4.63 -5.85 -15.58
CA THR A 218 -3.54 -6.56 -14.87
C THR A 218 -3.31 -5.91 -13.51
N TYR A 219 -3.48 -6.70 -12.45
CA TYR A 219 -3.33 -6.26 -11.06
C TYR A 219 -1.98 -6.66 -10.48
N HIS A 220 -1.36 -5.71 -9.79
CA HIS A 220 -0.08 -5.86 -9.10
C HIS A 220 -0.25 -5.44 -7.64
N ALA A 221 0.25 -6.22 -6.69
CA ALA A 221 0.40 -5.78 -5.31
C ALA A 221 1.69 -6.35 -4.73
N ARG A 222 2.56 -5.45 -4.28
CA ARG A 222 3.84 -5.78 -3.64
C ARG A 222 4.07 -4.86 -2.43
N PRO A 223 3.11 -4.78 -1.50
CA PRO A 223 3.27 -3.96 -0.31
C PRO A 223 4.45 -4.45 0.52
N LEU A 224 5.16 -3.51 1.16
CA LEU A 224 6.23 -3.87 2.10
C LEU A 224 5.63 -4.43 3.40
N GLY A 225 4.61 -3.76 3.93
CA GLY A 225 3.95 -4.17 5.18
C GLY A 225 4.82 -3.93 6.42
N TYR A 226 4.39 -4.50 7.54
CA TYR A 226 5.14 -4.37 8.80
C TYR A 226 6.32 -5.34 8.86
N ILE A 227 7.41 -4.91 9.50
CA ILE A 227 8.63 -5.72 9.69
C ILE A 227 8.36 -7.13 10.25
N ARG A 228 7.28 -7.32 11.01
CA ARG A 228 6.88 -8.66 11.50
C ARG A 228 6.35 -9.57 10.38
N GLU A 229 5.95 -8.99 9.25
CA GLU A 229 5.36 -9.64 8.07
C GLU A 229 6.39 -9.87 6.96
N TRP A 230 7.55 -9.20 7.05
CA TRP A 230 8.60 -9.32 6.06
C TRP A 230 9.12 -10.75 5.95
N ASP A 231 9.40 -11.17 4.73
CA ASP A 231 9.97 -12.50 4.46
C ASP A 231 11.23 -12.74 5.28
N LEU A 232 12.11 -11.74 5.38
CA LEU A 232 13.34 -11.88 6.16
C LEU A 232 13.09 -12.19 7.65
N THR A 233 12.03 -11.62 8.25
CA THR A 233 11.66 -11.91 9.64
C THR A 233 11.09 -13.31 9.79
N ILE A 234 10.24 -13.69 8.85
CA ILE A 234 9.63 -15.03 8.80
C ILE A 234 10.70 -16.08 8.59
N ASP A 235 11.61 -15.87 7.66
CA ASP A 235 12.70 -16.79 7.31
C ASP A 235 13.66 -16.96 8.49
N TYR A 236 14.05 -15.87 9.14
CA TYR A 236 14.94 -15.95 10.31
C TYR A 236 14.34 -16.81 11.43
N VAL A 237 13.07 -16.60 11.79
CA VAL A 237 12.41 -17.39 12.83
C VAL A 237 12.24 -18.84 12.40
N ASN A 238 12.00 -19.12 11.13
CA ASN A 238 11.90 -20.49 10.61
C ASN A 238 13.25 -21.24 10.61
N GLN A 239 14.37 -20.52 10.41
CA GLN A 239 15.73 -21.07 10.48
C GLN A 239 16.18 -21.30 11.94
N HIS A 240 15.52 -20.68 12.91
CA HIS A 240 15.82 -20.75 14.35
C HIS A 240 14.61 -21.27 15.16
N PRO A 241 14.20 -22.55 14.95
CA PRO A 241 13.01 -23.11 15.59
C PRO A 241 13.08 -23.12 17.13
N GLU A 242 14.28 -23.11 17.69
CA GLU A 242 14.52 -22.99 19.13
C GLU A 242 14.01 -21.67 19.73
N LEU A 243 13.92 -20.60 18.92
CA LEU A 243 13.35 -19.32 19.32
C LEU A 243 11.82 -19.32 19.33
N ASN A 244 11.19 -20.31 18.70
CA ASN A 244 9.74 -20.45 18.63
C ASN A 244 9.28 -21.87 19.07
N PRO A 245 9.62 -22.32 20.29
CA PRO A 245 9.39 -23.69 20.73
C PRO A 245 7.91 -24.10 20.80
N GLN A 246 7.01 -23.12 20.90
CA GLN A 246 5.56 -23.33 20.87
C GLN A 246 4.98 -23.34 19.45
N ASN A 247 5.83 -23.16 18.44
CA ASN A 247 5.46 -23.08 17.04
C ASN A 247 4.28 -22.11 16.80
N THR A 248 4.32 -20.91 17.43
CA THR A 248 3.27 -19.92 17.22
C THR A 248 3.31 -19.38 15.80
N TRP A 249 2.13 -19.32 15.18
CA TRP A 249 1.95 -18.69 13.86
C TRP A 249 1.78 -17.16 13.93
N ASN A 250 1.59 -16.58 15.13
CA ASN A 250 1.37 -15.16 15.33
C ASN A 250 2.63 -14.35 15.05
N LEU A 251 2.66 -13.62 13.94
CA LEU A 251 3.81 -12.87 13.44
C LEU A 251 4.32 -11.83 14.46
N SER A 252 3.41 -11.14 15.17
CA SER A 252 3.80 -10.16 16.20
C SER A 252 4.51 -10.85 17.38
N LYS A 253 4.08 -12.04 17.80
CA LYS A 253 4.77 -12.81 18.85
C LYS A 253 6.13 -13.27 18.35
N ARG A 254 6.22 -13.78 17.12
CA ARG A 254 7.48 -14.20 16.50
C ARG A 254 8.49 -13.05 16.43
N TYR A 255 8.09 -11.91 15.92
CA TYR A 255 8.95 -10.72 15.82
C TYR A 255 9.40 -10.22 17.20
N ASN A 256 8.50 -10.21 18.20
CA ASN A 256 8.84 -9.78 19.55
C ASN A 256 9.93 -10.64 20.24
N ILE A 257 10.09 -11.89 19.81
CA ILE A 257 11.16 -12.77 20.30
C ILE A 257 12.50 -12.34 19.71
N VAL A 258 12.57 -12.00 18.42
CA VAL A 258 13.82 -11.81 17.69
C VAL A 258 14.28 -10.36 17.62
N LYS A 259 13.40 -9.36 17.69
CA LYS A 259 13.68 -7.95 17.42
C LYS A 259 14.82 -7.31 18.24
N LYS A 260 15.23 -7.92 19.36
CA LYS A 260 16.31 -7.45 20.24
C LYS A 260 17.58 -8.28 20.12
N LEU A 261 17.60 -9.32 19.29
CA LEU A 261 18.78 -10.15 19.08
C LEU A 261 19.74 -9.47 18.11
N ASP A 262 21.00 -9.42 18.46
CA ASP A 262 22.06 -8.88 17.60
C ASP A 262 22.14 -9.67 16.29
N ASP A 263 22.09 -11.01 16.37
CA ASP A 263 22.11 -11.90 15.20
C ASP A 263 20.93 -11.63 14.23
N PHE A 264 19.73 -11.34 14.76
CA PHE A 264 18.61 -10.93 13.92
C PHE A 264 18.85 -9.56 13.25
N ASN A 265 19.41 -8.61 13.98
CA ASN A 265 19.72 -7.31 13.44
C ASN A 265 20.79 -7.39 12.33
N ASP A 266 21.80 -8.24 12.49
CA ASP A 266 22.80 -8.50 11.47
C ASP A 266 22.20 -9.22 10.25
N TYR A 267 21.33 -10.19 10.46
CA TYR A 267 20.58 -10.87 9.39
C TYR A 267 19.69 -9.89 8.63
N LYS A 268 18.97 -8.99 9.34
CA LYS A 268 18.19 -7.92 8.73
C LYS A 268 19.06 -7.04 7.84
N ARG A 269 20.22 -6.58 8.32
CA ARG A 269 21.14 -5.76 7.55
C ARG A 269 21.60 -6.42 6.25
N GLN A 270 21.83 -7.72 6.27
CA GLN A 270 22.26 -8.49 5.09
C GLN A 270 21.16 -8.75 4.06
N ASN A 271 19.89 -8.75 4.49
CA ASN A 271 18.76 -9.16 3.64
C ASN A 271 17.79 -8.02 3.29
N LEU A 272 17.94 -6.82 3.86
CA LEU A 272 16.99 -5.72 3.71
C LEU A 272 16.86 -5.24 2.26
N ALA A 273 17.97 -5.16 1.51
CA ALA A 273 17.94 -4.78 0.10
C ALA A 273 17.08 -5.74 -0.74
N LYS A 274 17.17 -7.05 -0.45
CA LYS A 274 16.34 -8.06 -1.11
C LYS A 274 14.86 -7.92 -0.74
N GLU A 275 14.56 -7.57 0.51
CA GLU A 275 13.18 -7.30 0.95
C GLU A 275 12.59 -6.12 0.17
N PHE A 276 13.32 -5.00 0.06
CA PHE A 276 12.89 -3.87 -0.75
C PHE A 276 12.72 -4.21 -2.23
N GLN A 277 13.63 -4.98 -2.83
CA GLN A 277 13.48 -5.41 -4.23
C GLN A 277 12.20 -6.22 -4.48
N LYS A 278 11.80 -7.08 -3.54
CA LYS A 278 10.55 -7.84 -3.63
C LYS A 278 9.30 -6.97 -3.54
N SER A 279 9.42 -5.84 -2.82
CA SER A 279 8.31 -4.91 -2.54
C SER A 279 8.18 -3.80 -3.58
N MET A 280 8.75 -3.98 -4.77
CA MET A 280 8.66 -3.03 -5.89
C MET A 280 7.86 -3.62 -7.05
N THR A 281 6.94 -2.84 -7.60
CA THR A 281 6.39 -3.05 -8.93
C THR A 281 7.08 -2.09 -9.89
N ILE A 282 7.77 -2.60 -10.91
CA ILE A 282 8.60 -1.80 -11.81
C ILE A 282 8.01 -1.77 -13.21
N PHE A 283 7.89 -0.57 -13.78
CA PHE A 283 7.47 -0.32 -15.17
C PHE A 283 8.55 0.43 -15.93
N ASP A 284 8.71 0.06 -17.20
CA ASP A 284 9.54 0.80 -18.17
C ASP A 284 8.65 1.79 -18.96
N PHE A 285 9.12 3.05 -19.20
CA PHE A 285 8.43 4.07 -19.97
C PHE A 285 9.37 5.04 -20.72
#